data_e0c48e9277c61c1696cbd69881df5133
#
_entry.id   e0c48e9277c61c1696cbd69881df5133
#
_cell.length_a   1.000
_cell.length_b   1.000
_cell.length_c   1.000
_cell.angle_alpha   90.00
_cell.angle_beta   90.00
_cell.angle_gamma   90.00
#
_symmetry.space_group_name_H-M   'P 1'
#
loop_
_entity.id
_entity.type
_entity.pdbx_description
1 polymer ?
#
loop_
_entity_poly.entity_id
_entity_poly.type
_entity_poly.pdbx_seq_one_letter_code
_entity_poly.pdbx_strand_id
1 'polypeptide(L)'
;MLLGFFRLIGKIFFREIVIEGRENLPASGPLILASNHPNDLLDPLLTLFFSPPFRLRHIAKSTLFQVPLVGFILRRMRSIPVLRHKEAQGPVDYNSFFDECVGALADGDAIV
;
A
#
# COMPACT_ATOMS: atom_id res chain seq x y z
N MET A 1 9.52 -2.29 -13.31
CA MET A 1 10.05 -0.93 -13.55
C MET A 1 9.76 0.03 -12.39
N LEU A 2 8.53 0.30 -12.03
CA LEU A 2 8.19 1.27 -10.98
C LEU A 2 8.80 0.93 -9.60
N LEU A 3 8.69 -0.32 -9.18
CA LEU A 3 9.32 -0.82 -7.94
C LEU A 3 10.85 -0.67 -7.94
N GLY A 4 11.50 -0.92 -9.08
CA GLY A 4 12.96 -0.74 -9.23
C GLY A 4 13.36 0.73 -9.09
N PHE A 5 12.56 1.63 -9.64
CA PHE A 5 12.77 3.07 -9.53
C PHE A 5 12.67 3.55 -8.07
N PHE A 6 11.62 3.15 -7.34
CA PHE A 6 11.48 3.51 -5.93
C PHE A 6 12.58 2.90 -5.05
N ARG A 7 13.00 1.67 -5.33
CA ARG A 7 14.14 1.06 -4.64
C ARG A 7 15.44 1.81 -4.89
N LEU A 8 15.67 2.28 -6.11
CA LEU A 8 16.85 3.08 -6.44
C LEU A 8 16.84 4.41 -5.68
N ILE A 9 15.69 5.12 -5.68
CA ILE A 9 15.53 6.35 -4.89
C ILE A 9 15.80 6.09 -3.42
N GLY A 10 15.25 5.03 -2.85
CA GLY A 10 15.46 4.69 -1.45
C GLY A 10 16.93 4.42 -1.13
N LYS A 11 17.66 3.72 -2.00
CA LYS A 11 19.11 3.48 -1.84
C LYS A 11 19.94 4.77 -1.91
N ILE A 12 19.47 5.75 -2.67
CA ILE A 12 20.14 7.06 -2.74
C ILE A 12 19.82 7.90 -1.51
N PHE A 13 18.56 7.84 -1.03
CA PHE A 13 18.08 8.67 0.06
C PHE A 13 18.48 8.13 1.43
N PHE A 14 18.46 6.82 1.62
CA PHE A 14 18.83 6.16 2.88
C PHE A 14 20.22 5.55 2.78
N ARG A 15 21.05 5.83 3.78
CA ARG A 15 22.37 5.23 3.89
C ARG A 15 22.28 3.71 4.10
N GLU A 16 21.30 3.29 4.89
CA GLU A 16 21.05 1.89 5.22
C GLU A 16 19.57 1.66 5.47
N ILE A 17 19.04 0.53 5.04
CA ILE A 17 17.69 0.06 5.34
C ILE A 17 17.83 -1.33 5.93
N VAL A 18 17.51 -1.47 7.21
CA VAL A 18 17.52 -2.74 7.93
C VAL A 18 16.09 -3.25 8.05
N ILE A 19 15.85 -4.50 7.68
CA ILE A 19 14.56 -5.16 7.82
C ILE A 19 14.73 -6.32 8.79
N GLU A 20 14.09 -6.21 9.93
CA GLU A 20 14.08 -7.24 10.97
C GLU A 20 12.73 -7.98 10.98
N GLY A 21 12.73 -9.24 11.36
CA GLY A 21 11.50 -10.05 11.48
C GLY A 21 10.91 -10.52 10.14
N ARG A 22 11.65 -10.42 9.06
CA ARG A 22 11.19 -10.87 7.73
C ARG A 22 10.84 -12.36 7.70
N GLU A 23 11.55 -13.14 8.51
CA GLU A 23 11.33 -14.58 8.71
C GLU A 23 9.97 -14.92 9.33
N ASN A 24 9.32 -13.93 9.98
CA ASN A 24 7.99 -14.09 10.56
C ASN A 24 6.86 -13.89 9.53
N LEU A 25 7.19 -13.41 8.31
CA LEU A 25 6.19 -13.26 7.26
C LEU A 25 5.85 -14.62 6.65
N PRO A 26 4.57 -14.89 6.34
CA PRO A 26 4.20 -16.11 5.66
C PRO A 26 4.83 -16.16 4.26
N ALA A 27 5.07 -17.37 3.75
CA ALA A 27 5.62 -17.58 2.42
C ALA A 27 4.65 -17.19 1.29
N SER A 28 3.34 -17.14 1.57
CA SER A 28 2.27 -16.78 0.64
C SER A 28 1.13 -16.10 1.38
N GLY A 29 0.40 -15.21 0.69
CA GLY A 29 -0.82 -14.57 1.23
C GLY A 29 -2.03 -15.49 1.21
N PRO A 30 -3.20 -15.04 1.68
CA PRO A 30 -3.55 -13.64 2.00
C PRO A 30 -2.97 -13.14 3.34
N LEU A 31 -2.73 -11.85 3.41
CA LEU A 31 -2.18 -11.20 4.59
C LEU A 31 -2.70 -9.78 4.77
N ILE A 32 -2.96 -9.38 6.00
CA ILE A 32 -3.20 -7.99 6.37
C ILE A 32 -2.02 -7.51 7.21
N LEU A 33 -1.32 -6.50 6.73
CA LEU A 33 -0.22 -5.86 7.44
C LEU A 33 -0.74 -4.58 8.10
N ALA A 34 -0.75 -4.55 9.42
CA ALA A 34 -1.06 -3.35 10.18
C ALA A 34 0.25 -2.72 10.66
N SER A 35 0.49 -1.48 10.31
CA SER A 35 1.68 -0.73 10.72
C SER A 35 1.30 0.60 11.34
N ASN A 36 2.15 1.11 12.21
CA ASN A 36 2.10 2.51 12.58
C ASN A 36 2.50 3.37 11.37
N HIS A 37 1.88 4.53 11.25
CA HIS A 37 2.02 5.36 10.06
C HIS A 37 2.25 6.84 10.42
N PRO A 38 3.43 7.16 10.98
CA PRO A 38 3.75 8.52 11.40
C PRO A 38 4.06 9.47 10.23
N ASN A 39 4.40 8.95 9.05
CA ASN A 39 4.75 9.75 7.87
C ASN A 39 3.99 9.30 6.64
N ASP A 40 3.06 10.14 6.18
CA ASP A 40 2.14 9.85 5.08
C ASP A 40 2.82 9.53 3.73
N LEU A 41 4.02 10.01 3.51
CA LEU A 41 4.75 9.82 2.25
C LEU A 41 5.80 8.72 2.35
N LEU A 42 6.55 8.70 3.43
CA LEU A 42 7.72 7.84 3.57
C LEU A 42 7.35 6.39 3.88
N ASP A 43 6.36 6.18 4.75
CA ASP A 43 6.03 4.84 5.23
C ASP A 43 5.51 3.92 4.12
N PRO A 44 4.63 4.35 3.19
CA PRO A 44 4.28 3.52 2.04
C PRO A 44 5.47 3.18 1.15
N LEU A 45 6.44 4.08 1.01
CA LEU A 45 7.66 3.80 0.25
C LEU A 45 8.54 2.75 0.93
N LEU A 46 8.64 2.79 2.26
CA LEU A 46 9.43 1.81 3.01
C LEU A 46 8.90 0.38 2.84
N THR A 47 7.58 0.20 2.72
CA THR A 47 6.99 -1.13 2.51
C THR A 47 7.42 -1.76 1.17
N LEU A 48 7.81 -0.96 0.18
CA LEU A 48 8.31 -1.45 -1.10
C LEU A 48 9.68 -2.15 -1.00
N PHE A 49 10.42 -1.94 0.09
CA PHE A 49 11.69 -2.61 0.35
C PHE A 49 11.53 -4.02 0.93
N PHE A 50 10.36 -4.36 1.45
CA PHE A 50 10.10 -5.69 1.99
C PHE A 50 10.30 -6.81 0.99
N SER A 51 10.00 -6.59 -0.29
CA SER A 51 10.02 -7.65 -1.31
C SER A 51 9.40 -8.97 -0.84
N PRO A 52 8.18 -8.96 -0.31
CA PRO A 52 7.54 -10.21 0.05
C PRO A 52 7.25 -11.04 -1.20
N PRO A 53 7.03 -12.35 -1.06
CA PRO A 53 6.70 -13.20 -2.19
C PRO A 53 5.30 -12.96 -2.78
N PHE A 54 4.52 -12.07 -2.18
CA PHE A 54 3.16 -11.69 -2.57
C PHE A 54 3.09 -10.20 -2.92
N ARG A 55 2.04 -9.82 -3.66
CA ARG A 55 1.79 -8.41 -4.02
C ARG A 55 1.25 -7.65 -2.81
N LEU A 56 1.79 -6.44 -2.60
CA LEU A 56 1.27 -5.50 -1.61
C LEU A 56 0.29 -4.53 -2.28
N ARG A 57 -0.93 -4.45 -1.76
CA ARG A 57 -1.90 -3.42 -2.12
C ARG A 57 -2.05 -2.46 -0.94
N HIS A 58 -1.65 -1.22 -1.15
CA HIS A 58 -1.78 -0.17 -0.15
C HIS A 58 -3.21 0.37 -0.12
N ILE A 59 -3.74 0.58 1.07
CA ILE A 59 -4.96 1.37 1.23
C ILE A 59 -4.55 2.83 1.21
N ALA A 60 -5.12 3.59 0.30
CA ALA A 60 -4.78 5.00 0.13
C ALA A 60 -6.04 5.87 0.07
N LYS A 61 -5.89 7.08 0.56
CA LYS A 61 -6.92 8.11 0.53
C LYS A 61 -7.46 8.31 -0.89
N SER A 62 -8.77 8.24 -1.09
CA SER A 62 -9.39 8.33 -2.42
C SER A 62 -9.05 9.62 -3.17
N THR A 63 -8.89 10.74 -2.45
CA THR A 63 -8.53 12.03 -3.04
C THR A 63 -7.14 12.02 -3.68
N LEU A 64 -6.21 11.16 -3.25
CA LEU A 64 -4.89 11.02 -3.86
C LEU A 64 -4.95 10.42 -5.27
N PHE A 65 -5.99 9.65 -5.57
CA PHE A 65 -6.19 9.10 -6.91
C PHE A 65 -6.58 10.15 -7.95
N GLN A 66 -7.01 11.34 -7.51
CA GLN A 66 -7.36 12.46 -8.38
C GLN A 66 -6.13 13.30 -8.77
N VAL A 67 -5.02 13.17 -8.04
CA VAL A 67 -3.76 13.84 -8.39
C VAL A 67 -3.11 13.08 -9.55
N PRO A 68 -2.85 13.71 -10.71
CA PRO A 68 -2.49 13.03 -11.95
C PRO A 68 -1.34 12.02 -11.81
N LEU A 69 -0.19 12.45 -11.30
CA LEU A 69 0.97 11.59 -11.16
C LEU A 69 0.80 10.56 -10.03
N VAL A 70 0.34 11.00 -8.88
CA VAL A 70 0.13 10.15 -7.70
C VAL A 70 -0.95 9.11 -7.99
N GLY A 71 -2.08 9.52 -8.56
CA GLY A 71 -3.16 8.63 -8.93
C GLY A 71 -2.75 7.59 -9.98
N PHE A 72 -1.89 7.96 -10.94
CA PHE A 72 -1.32 7.01 -11.88
C PHE A 72 -0.48 5.94 -11.16
N ILE A 73 0.39 6.35 -10.23
CA ILE A 73 1.24 5.44 -9.46
C ILE A 73 0.38 4.51 -8.60
N LEU A 74 -0.59 5.06 -7.85
CA LEU A 74 -1.48 4.28 -7.00
C LEU A 74 -2.28 3.23 -7.80
N ARG A 75 -2.84 3.61 -8.94
CA ARG A 75 -3.52 2.66 -9.84
C ARG A 75 -2.58 1.59 -10.39
N ARG A 76 -1.36 1.96 -10.74
CA ARG A 76 -0.35 1.01 -11.22
C ARG A 76 0.06 0.00 -10.15
N MET A 77 0.07 0.43 -8.88
CA MET A 77 0.32 -0.42 -7.71
C MET A 77 -0.93 -1.20 -7.27
N ARG A 78 -2.07 -1.03 -7.92
CA ARG A 78 -3.36 -1.60 -7.55
C ARG A 78 -3.77 -1.27 -6.11
N SER A 79 -3.44 -0.07 -5.66
CA SER A 79 -3.82 0.45 -4.36
C SER A 79 -5.35 0.57 -4.25
N ILE A 80 -5.86 0.34 -3.06
CA ILE A 80 -7.30 0.34 -2.78
C ILE A 80 -7.70 1.72 -2.24
N PRO A 81 -8.61 2.44 -2.93
CA PRO A 81 -9.04 3.75 -2.47
C PRO A 81 -9.99 3.63 -1.27
N VAL A 82 -9.78 4.49 -0.28
CA VAL A 82 -10.69 4.64 0.86
C VAL A 82 -11.15 6.09 1.00
N LEU A 83 -12.46 6.30 1.11
CA LEU A 83 -13.05 7.59 1.42
C LEU A 83 -13.21 7.73 2.93
N ARG A 84 -12.54 8.71 3.53
CA ARG A 84 -12.66 8.95 4.97
C ARG A 84 -13.91 9.80 5.27
N HIS A 85 -14.54 9.57 6.42
CA HIS A 85 -15.71 10.32 6.88
C HIS A 85 -15.51 11.85 6.83
N LYS A 86 -14.31 12.33 7.15
CA LYS A 86 -13.98 13.76 7.13
C LYS A 86 -14.02 14.39 5.72
N GLU A 87 -14.00 13.58 4.68
CA GLU A 87 -13.94 13.99 3.27
C GLU A 87 -15.27 13.77 2.55
N ALA A 88 -16.18 13.05 3.20
CA ALA A 88 -17.51 12.77 2.66
C ALA A 88 -18.47 13.89 3.03
N GLN A 89 -19.34 14.24 2.07
CA GLN A 89 -20.46 15.19 2.31
C GLN A 89 -21.73 14.48 2.79
N GLY A 90 -21.60 13.31 3.42
CA GLY A 90 -22.73 12.51 3.88
C GLY A 90 -22.28 11.13 4.39
N PRO A 91 -23.22 10.21 4.64
CA PRO A 91 -22.89 8.86 5.07
C PRO A 91 -22.03 8.16 4.01
N VAL A 92 -20.95 7.51 4.47
CA VAL A 92 -20.03 6.76 3.60
C VAL A 92 -20.47 5.31 3.55
N ASP A 93 -20.71 4.80 2.35
CA ASP A 93 -20.86 3.37 2.10
C ASP A 93 -19.50 2.73 1.84
N TYR A 94 -19.09 1.88 2.76
CA TYR A 94 -17.82 1.14 2.68
C TYR A 94 -17.93 -0.21 1.97
N ASN A 95 -19.10 -0.60 1.44
CA ASN A 95 -19.27 -1.94 0.86
C ASN A 95 -18.32 -2.16 -0.32
N SER A 96 -18.20 -1.23 -1.25
CA SER A 96 -17.28 -1.35 -2.39
C SER A 96 -15.82 -1.41 -1.95
N PHE A 97 -15.44 -0.67 -0.91
CA PHE A 97 -14.09 -0.74 -0.34
C PHE A 97 -13.81 -2.13 0.25
N PHE A 98 -14.75 -2.69 1.02
CA PHE A 98 -14.57 -4.03 1.58
C PHE A 98 -14.58 -5.11 0.50
N ASP A 99 -15.39 -4.97 -0.55
CA ASP A 99 -15.40 -5.90 -1.67
C ASP A 99 -14.04 -5.92 -2.39
N GLU A 100 -13.41 -4.77 -2.58
CA GLU A 100 -12.05 -4.70 -3.13
C GLU A 100 -11.00 -5.33 -2.21
N CYS A 101 -11.11 -5.12 -0.90
CA CYS A 101 -10.23 -5.75 0.08
C CYS A 101 -10.38 -7.28 0.06
N VAL A 102 -11.61 -7.79 0.08
CA VAL A 102 -11.89 -9.22 0.00
C VAL A 102 -11.38 -9.81 -1.30
N GLY A 103 -11.58 -9.12 -2.43
CA GLY A 103 -11.06 -9.54 -3.73
C GLY A 103 -9.54 -9.63 -3.76
N ALA A 104 -8.86 -8.64 -3.16
CA ALA A 104 -7.40 -8.65 -3.05
C ALA A 104 -6.89 -9.83 -2.22
N LEU A 105 -7.51 -10.09 -1.08
CA LEU A 105 -7.16 -11.22 -0.22
C LEU A 105 -7.46 -12.57 -0.89
N ALA A 106 -8.56 -12.68 -1.63
CA ALA A 106 -8.90 -13.88 -2.41
C ALA A 106 -7.88 -14.17 -3.52
N ASP A 107 -7.28 -13.12 -4.10
CA ASP A 107 -6.17 -13.24 -5.07
C ASP A 107 -4.83 -13.66 -4.43
N GLY A 108 -4.76 -13.76 -3.11
CA GLY A 108 -3.54 -14.05 -2.36
C GLY A 108 -2.63 -12.83 -2.15
N ASP A 109 -3.13 -11.64 -2.40
CA ASP A 109 -2.39 -10.39 -2.17
C ASP A 109 -2.38 -10.02 -0.68
N ALA A 110 -1.43 -9.19 -0.28
CA ALA A 110 -1.43 -8.57 1.04
C ALA A 110 -2.01 -7.15 0.97
N ILE A 111 -2.74 -6.77 2.01
CA ILE A 111 -3.25 -5.42 2.20
C ILE A 111 -2.41 -4.72 3.29
N VAL A 112 -2.02 -3.48 3.04
CA VAL A 112 -1.24 -2.64 3.95
C VAL A 112 -2.00 -1.35 4.26
#